data_f9bfd283bc6e6877e62f64c7a62e84a8
#
_entry.id   f9bfd283bc6e6877e62f64c7a62e84a8
#
_cell.length_a   1.000
_cell.length_b   1.000
_cell.length_c   1.000
_cell.angle_alpha   90.00
_cell.angle_beta   90.00
_cell.angle_gamma   90.00
#
_symmetry.space_group_name_H-M   'P 1'
#
loop_
_entity.id
_entity.type
_entity.pdbx_description
1 polymer ?
#
loop_
_entity_poly.entity_id
_entity_poly.type
_entity_poly.pdbx_seq_one_letter_code
_entity_poly.pdbx_strand_id
1 'polypeptide(L)'
;LDRVTRDEAVLRPRVTVLMATYNGMAEGGAWLDEQVDSVLAQVGVDVHLVVSDDASSDGTRAHLEARAAADPRITVLPQRDGTPGVTGNFLHLFTTHVPDGSYVAFTDQDDVWHEDKLSSQLALMADRGADVVSSNVTSFQWLPGGAVGERRLIRKSQPQRAWDFLFEAAGPGSTYVFSPKAHEALVQVLEGLDYSEIGVHDWYVYALARSIGLTWVIGEEPTLEYRQHGGNVQGANSGSGARDARMAKLRNGFYRNQFILTARTAQKVGTFDERRARQLRAILGELEGQGIALRLRFALRWRQIRRDRMEGLKLAAARVLGVW
;
A
#
# COMPACT_ATOMS: atom_id res chain seq x y z
N LEU A 1 -34.33 38.70 -22.91
CA LEU A 1 -33.35 38.59 -21.82
C LEU A 1 -33.09 37.12 -21.56
N ASP A 2 -32.28 36.52 -22.46
CA ASP A 2 -31.84 35.14 -22.36
C ASP A 2 -30.80 35.00 -21.28
N ARG A 3 -31.15 34.34 -20.19
CA ARG A 3 -30.17 33.79 -19.25
C ARG A 3 -29.57 32.55 -19.90
N VAL A 4 -28.43 32.72 -20.56
CA VAL A 4 -27.54 31.61 -20.89
C VAL A 4 -27.01 31.08 -19.55
N THR A 5 -27.58 30.01 -19.05
CA THR A 5 -26.98 29.18 -18.01
C THR A 5 -25.72 28.56 -18.64
N ARG A 6 -24.56 29.14 -18.35
CA ARG A 6 -23.29 28.42 -18.53
C ARG A 6 -23.32 27.26 -17.54
N ASP A 7 -23.50 26.06 -18.06
CA ASP A 7 -23.05 24.84 -17.39
C ASP A 7 -21.54 24.99 -17.22
N GLU A 8 -21.10 25.45 -16.06
CA GLU A 8 -19.72 25.30 -15.65
C GLU A 8 -19.53 23.79 -15.51
N ALA A 9 -18.92 23.17 -16.50
CA ALA A 9 -18.49 21.79 -16.42
C ALA A 9 -17.59 21.68 -15.17
N VAL A 10 -18.11 21.10 -14.10
CA VAL A 10 -17.32 20.85 -12.89
C VAL A 10 -16.16 19.97 -13.30
N LEU A 11 -14.97 20.56 -13.35
CA LEU A 11 -13.74 19.83 -13.67
C LEU A 11 -13.59 18.69 -12.65
N ARG A 12 -13.69 17.47 -13.12
CA ARG A 12 -13.50 16.28 -12.28
C ARG A 12 -12.03 16.16 -11.90
N PRO A 13 -11.71 15.80 -10.65
CA PRO A 13 -10.33 15.50 -10.26
C PRO A 13 -9.76 14.38 -11.14
N ARG A 14 -8.54 14.60 -11.66
CA ARG A 14 -7.82 13.55 -12.40
C ARG A 14 -7.10 12.63 -11.41
N VAL A 15 -7.24 11.32 -11.62
CA VAL A 15 -6.59 10.30 -10.81
C VAL A 15 -5.86 9.31 -11.73
N THR A 16 -4.54 9.22 -11.58
CA THR A 16 -3.74 8.18 -12.22
C THR A 16 -3.67 6.97 -11.29
N VAL A 17 -4.20 5.85 -11.76
CA VAL A 17 -4.18 4.58 -11.04
C VAL A 17 -3.02 3.74 -11.53
N LEU A 18 -2.14 3.33 -10.63
CA LEU A 18 -0.93 2.56 -10.90
C LEU A 18 -1.18 1.09 -10.55
N MET A 19 -1.23 0.22 -11.56
CA MET A 19 -1.49 -1.22 -11.43
C MET A 19 -0.20 -2.01 -11.65
N ALA A 20 0.20 -2.79 -10.67
CA ALA A 20 1.26 -3.78 -10.82
C ALA A 20 0.66 -5.14 -11.14
N THR A 21 1.16 -5.80 -12.22
CA THR A 21 0.68 -7.13 -12.62
C THR A 21 1.80 -8.14 -12.71
N TYR A 22 1.47 -9.39 -12.40
CA TYR A 22 2.31 -10.57 -12.60
C TYR A 22 1.44 -11.83 -12.67
N ASN A 23 1.48 -12.54 -13.81
CA ASN A 23 0.71 -13.77 -14.05
C ASN A 23 -0.78 -13.62 -13.66
N GLY A 24 -1.44 -12.59 -14.21
CA GLY A 24 -2.81 -12.21 -13.89
C GLY A 24 -3.88 -12.99 -14.66
N MET A 25 -3.52 -14.00 -15.48
CA MET A 25 -4.49 -14.78 -16.26
C MET A 25 -5.15 -15.92 -15.47
N ALA A 26 -5.08 -15.90 -14.14
CA ALA A 26 -5.87 -16.79 -13.31
C ALA A 26 -7.37 -16.70 -13.69
N GLU A 27 -8.09 -17.81 -13.61
CA GLU A 27 -9.50 -17.92 -14.05
C GLU A 27 -9.74 -17.36 -15.47
N GLY A 28 -8.75 -17.55 -16.37
CA GLY A 28 -8.81 -17.04 -17.75
C GLY A 28 -8.73 -15.51 -17.88
N GLY A 29 -8.21 -14.82 -16.87
CA GLY A 29 -8.11 -13.36 -16.82
C GLY A 29 -9.33 -12.66 -16.22
N ALA A 30 -10.34 -13.40 -15.77
CA ALA A 30 -11.58 -12.81 -15.26
C ALA A 30 -11.37 -11.87 -14.07
N TRP A 31 -10.43 -12.16 -13.16
CA TRP A 31 -10.14 -11.27 -12.02
C TRP A 31 -9.45 -10.00 -12.45
N LEU A 32 -8.52 -10.09 -13.41
CA LEU A 32 -7.84 -8.94 -13.96
C LEU A 32 -8.83 -8.02 -14.68
N ASP A 33 -9.74 -8.58 -15.49
CA ASP A 33 -10.78 -7.82 -16.18
C ASP A 33 -11.72 -7.15 -15.17
N GLU A 34 -12.19 -7.87 -14.16
CA GLU A 34 -13.05 -7.31 -13.10
C GLU A 34 -12.37 -6.16 -12.37
N GLN A 35 -11.08 -6.28 -12.06
CA GLN A 35 -10.31 -5.21 -11.43
C GLN A 35 -10.16 -4.00 -12.38
N VAL A 36 -9.74 -4.21 -13.62
CA VAL A 36 -9.61 -3.13 -14.62
C VAL A 36 -10.94 -2.42 -14.81
N ASP A 37 -12.04 -3.16 -14.98
CA ASP A 37 -13.37 -2.59 -15.16
C ASP A 37 -13.83 -1.79 -13.94
N SER A 38 -13.57 -2.27 -12.72
CA SER A 38 -13.92 -1.56 -11.49
C SER A 38 -13.14 -0.24 -11.32
N VAL A 39 -11.88 -0.21 -11.78
CA VAL A 39 -11.06 1.01 -11.81
C VAL A 39 -11.60 2.01 -12.85
N LEU A 40 -11.96 1.56 -14.04
CA LEU A 40 -12.46 2.42 -15.10
C LEU A 40 -13.91 2.90 -14.88
N ALA A 41 -14.66 2.23 -14.00
CA ALA A 41 -16.04 2.57 -13.63
C ALA A 41 -16.13 3.60 -12.50
N GLN A 42 -15.04 4.15 -12.01
CA GLN A 42 -15.04 5.11 -10.89
C GLN A 42 -15.86 6.35 -11.20
N VAL A 43 -16.72 6.76 -10.27
CA VAL A 43 -17.61 7.92 -10.44
C VAL A 43 -17.02 9.19 -9.80
N GLY A 44 -17.34 10.34 -10.39
CA GLY A 44 -16.95 11.66 -9.86
C GLY A 44 -15.49 12.06 -10.11
N VAL A 45 -14.72 11.25 -10.82
CA VAL A 45 -13.31 11.49 -11.15
C VAL A 45 -13.02 11.14 -12.62
N ASP A 46 -11.92 11.67 -13.15
CA ASP A 46 -11.36 11.27 -14.44
C ASP A 46 -10.18 10.33 -14.19
N VAL A 47 -10.36 9.05 -14.56
CA VAL A 47 -9.37 8.00 -14.31
C VAL A 47 -8.48 7.76 -15.51
N HIS A 48 -7.18 7.62 -15.26
CA HIS A 48 -6.20 7.05 -16.19
C HIS A 48 -5.50 5.88 -15.50
N LEU A 49 -5.50 4.69 -16.12
CA LEU A 49 -4.89 3.47 -15.62
C LEU A 49 -3.54 3.26 -16.28
N VAL A 50 -2.48 3.24 -15.47
CA VAL A 50 -1.10 2.93 -15.92
C VAL A 50 -0.70 1.58 -15.34
N VAL A 51 -0.34 0.65 -16.22
CA VAL A 51 -0.04 -0.74 -15.86
C VAL A 51 1.44 -1.04 -16.11
N SER A 52 2.09 -1.68 -15.15
CA SER A 52 3.41 -2.30 -15.32
C SER A 52 3.31 -3.81 -15.08
N ASP A 53 3.59 -4.56 -16.12
CA ASP A 53 3.65 -6.02 -16.07
C ASP A 53 5.07 -6.47 -15.74
N ASP A 54 5.19 -7.32 -14.71
CA ASP A 54 6.49 -7.74 -14.15
C ASP A 54 7.01 -9.04 -14.76
N ALA A 55 7.09 -9.10 -16.10
CA ALA A 55 7.54 -10.24 -16.90
C ALA A 55 6.63 -11.48 -16.75
N SER A 56 5.31 -11.29 -16.86
CA SER A 56 4.35 -12.39 -16.89
C SER A 56 4.62 -13.36 -18.04
N SER A 57 4.41 -14.64 -17.78
CA SER A 57 4.61 -15.72 -18.75
C SER A 57 3.30 -16.36 -19.23
N ASP A 58 2.15 -15.92 -18.70
CA ASP A 58 0.82 -16.53 -18.92
C ASP A 58 -0.06 -15.78 -19.92
N GLY A 59 0.47 -14.73 -20.58
CA GLY A 59 -0.29 -13.91 -21.54
C GLY A 59 -0.86 -12.62 -20.95
N THR A 60 -0.69 -12.34 -19.67
CA THR A 60 -1.18 -11.11 -18.98
C THR A 60 -0.86 -9.85 -19.76
N ARG A 61 0.42 -9.69 -20.18
CA ARG A 61 0.85 -8.49 -20.91
C ARG A 61 0.10 -8.30 -22.23
N ALA A 62 -0.01 -9.35 -23.04
CA ALA A 62 -0.71 -9.29 -24.32
C ALA A 62 -2.20 -8.97 -24.13
N HIS A 63 -2.83 -9.50 -23.09
CA HIS A 63 -4.20 -9.20 -22.72
C HIS A 63 -4.38 -7.71 -22.37
N LEU A 64 -3.51 -7.16 -21.54
CA LEU A 64 -3.54 -5.74 -21.15
C LEU A 64 -3.25 -4.79 -22.31
N GLU A 65 -2.34 -5.16 -23.23
CA GLU A 65 -2.07 -4.40 -24.46
C GLU A 65 -3.29 -4.37 -25.38
N ALA A 66 -4.05 -5.48 -25.46
CA ALA A 66 -5.31 -5.52 -26.20
C ALA A 66 -6.39 -4.62 -25.55
N ARG A 67 -6.47 -4.60 -24.22
CA ARG A 67 -7.36 -3.68 -23.48
C ARG A 67 -6.98 -2.22 -23.71
N ALA A 68 -5.69 -1.88 -23.69
CA ALA A 68 -5.18 -0.54 -23.95
C ALA A 68 -5.45 -0.06 -25.38
N ALA A 69 -5.40 -0.98 -26.36
CA ALA A 69 -5.77 -0.66 -27.75
C ALA A 69 -7.27 -0.32 -27.92
N ALA A 70 -8.13 -0.84 -27.03
CA ALA A 70 -9.57 -0.62 -27.04
C ALA A 70 -10.02 0.58 -26.19
N ASP A 71 -9.28 0.94 -25.13
CA ASP A 71 -9.62 2.04 -24.22
C ASP A 71 -8.42 2.97 -24.01
N PRO A 72 -8.48 4.23 -24.50
CA PRO A 72 -7.37 5.18 -24.39
C PRO A 72 -7.05 5.61 -22.94
N ARG A 73 -7.87 5.26 -21.97
CA ARG A 73 -7.61 5.49 -20.55
C ARG A 73 -6.59 4.51 -19.96
N ILE A 74 -6.19 3.47 -20.71
CA ILE A 74 -5.23 2.46 -20.26
C ILE A 74 -3.89 2.68 -20.95
N THR A 75 -2.82 2.71 -20.20
CA THR A 75 -1.45 2.71 -20.69
C THR A 75 -0.69 1.53 -20.11
N VAL A 76 -0.11 0.69 -20.96
CA VAL A 76 0.81 -0.38 -20.52
C VAL A 76 2.24 0.10 -20.72
N LEU A 77 3.00 0.17 -19.63
CA LEU A 77 4.40 0.61 -19.68
C LEU A 77 5.31 -0.43 -20.37
N PRO A 78 6.44 0.00 -20.94
CA PRO A 78 7.48 -0.93 -21.36
C PRO A 78 7.87 -1.87 -20.22
N GLN A 79 8.37 -3.06 -20.57
CA GLN A 79 8.92 -3.99 -19.58
C GLN A 79 10.04 -3.30 -18.79
N ARG A 80 9.92 -3.30 -17.46
CA ARG A 80 10.98 -2.77 -16.61
C ARG A 80 12.20 -3.71 -16.60
N ASP A 81 13.36 -3.14 -16.38
CA ASP A 81 14.58 -3.88 -16.10
C ASP A 81 14.65 -4.35 -14.63
N GLY A 82 15.48 -5.33 -14.37
CA GLY A 82 15.78 -5.83 -13.03
C GLY A 82 15.02 -7.10 -12.64
N THR A 83 15.22 -7.52 -11.39
CA THR A 83 14.60 -8.75 -10.87
C THR A 83 13.09 -8.55 -10.66
N PRO A 84 12.24 -9.46 -11.14
CA PRO A 84 10.82 -9.43 -10.86
C PRO A 84 10.50 -9.43 -9.36
N GLY A 85 9.48 -8.67 -8.98
CA GLY A 85 9.00 -8.61 -7.59
C GLY A 85 8.01 -7.46 -7.37
N VAL A 86 6.94 -7.75 -6.67
CA VAL A 86 5.81 -6.83 -6.46
C VAL A 86 6.24 -5.45 -5.93
N THR A 87 7.15 -5.42 -4.95
CA THR A 87 7.67 -4.17 -4.38
C THR A 87 8.42 -3.34 -5.42
N GLY A 88 9.33 -3.97 -6.17
CA GLY A 88 10.07 -3.30 -7.24
C GLY A 88 9.16 -2.78 -8.34
N ASN A 89 8.11 -3.51 -8.68
CA ASN A 89 7.15 -3.11 -9.70
C ASN A 89 6.30 -1.90 -9.27
N PHE A 90 5.77 -1.89 -8.04
CA PHE A 90 5.03 -0.73 -7.52
C PHE A 90 5.91 0.51 -7.37
N LEU A 91 7.14 0.37 -6.86
CA LEU A 91 8.03 1.51 -6.71
C LEU A 91 8.52 2.05 -8.08
N HIS A 92 8.72 1.16 -9.06
CA HIS A 92 8.97 1.55 -10.45
C HIS A 92 7.81 2.36 -11.03
N LEU A 93 6.58 1.85 -10.95
CA LEU A 93 5.38 2.58 -11.37
C LEU A 93 5.30 3.98 -10.74
N PHE A 94 5.49 4.03 -9.42
CA PHE A 94 5.34 5.25 -8.64
C PHE A 94 6.39 6.31 -8.98
N THR A 95 7.64 5.90 -9.26
CA THR A 95 8.73 6.81 -9.62
C THR A 95 8.79 7.14 -11.11
N THR A 96 8.30 6.25 -11.98
CA THR A 96 8.26 6.49 -13.44
C THR A 96 7.11 7.41 -13.84
N HIS A 97 6.00 7.41 -13.09
CA HIS A 97 4.92 8.36 -13.31
C HIS A 97 5.37 9.77 -12.92
N VAL A 98 5.60 10.60 -13.92
CA VAL A 98 6.01 11.99 -13.71
C VAL A 98 4.85 12.78 -13.09
N PRO A 99 5.08 13.52 -11.97
CA PRO A 99 4.05 14.33 -11.35
C PRO A 99 3.46 15.35 -12.33
N ASP A 100 2.17 15.21 -12.64
CA ASP A 100 1.43 16.04 -13.62
C ASP A 100 0.28 16.83 -12.99
N GLY A 101 0.23 16.84 -11.65
CA GLY A 101 -0.84 17.47 -10.88
C GLY A 101 -2.06 16.58 -10.67
N SER A 102 -2.06 15.32 -11.15
CA SER A 102 -3.10 14.35 -10.82
C SER A 102 -2.90 13.77 -9.42
N TYR A 103 -4.00 13.27 -8.83
CA TYR A 103 -3.91 12.34 -7.71
C TYR A 103 -3.37 11.00 -8.22
N VAL A 104 -2.72 10.24 -7.34
CA VAL A 104 -2.18 8.92 -7.67
C VAL A 104 -2.79 7.87 -6.75
N ALA A 105 -3.15 6.72 -7.28
CA ALA A 105 -3.65 5.60 -6.48
C ALA A 105 -2.92 4.31 -6.87
N PHE A 106 -2.73 3.40 -5.91
CA PHE A 106 -2.25 2.05 -6.20
C PHE A 106 -3.41 1.08 -6.37
N THR A 107 -3.21 0.07 -7.21
CA THR A 107 -4.12 -1.07 -7.30
C THR A 107 -3.37 -2.37 -7.55
N ASP A 108 -3.81 -3.45 -6.89
CA ASP A 108 -3.45 -4.82 -7.23
C ASP A 108 -4.24 -5.26 -8.48
N GLN A 109 -4.00 -6.46 -8.99
CA GLN A 109 -4.58 -6.94 -10.27
C GLN A 109 -5.85 -7.77 -10.10
N ASP A 110 -6.29 -8.06 -8.87
CA ASP A 110 -7.20 -9.14 -8.54
C ASP A 110 -8.27 -8.79 -7.49
N ASP A 111 -8.38 -7.50 -7.14
CA ASP A 111 -9.41 -6.97 -6.24
C ASP A 111 -10.65 -6.48 -7.01
N VAL A 112 -11.63 -5.90 -6.31
CA VAL A 112 -12.77 -5.19 -6.91
C VAL A 112 -12.98 -3.89 -6.16
N TRP A 113 -12.90 -2.75 -6.85
CA TRP A 113 -13.13 -1.45 -6.26
C TRP A 113 -14.61 -1.09 -6.19
N HIS A 114 -15.02 -0.45 -5.10
CA HIS A 114 -16.33 0.18 -5.05
C HIS A 114 -16.36 1.38 -6.02
N GLU A 115 -17.50 1.63 -6.66
CA GLU A 115 -17.63 2.67 -7.70
C GLU A 115 -17.28 4.09 -7.19
N ASP A 116 -17.49 4.36 -5.91
CA ASP A 116 -17.23 5.64 -5.26
C ASP A 116 -15.90 5.70 -4.51
N LYS A 117 -15.03 4.66 -4.65
CA LYS A 117 -13.76 4.58 -3.91
C LYS A 117 -12.95 5.86 -4.03
N LEU A 118 -12.66 6.31 -5.24
CA LEU A 118 -11.80 7.47 -5.45
C LEU A 118 -12.48 8.75 -4.99
N SER A 119 -13.73 8.98 -5.34
CA SER A 119 -14.46 10.20 -4.94
C SER A 119 -14.62 10.31 -3.43
N SER A 120 -14.96 9.22 -2.74
CA SER A 120 -15.07 9.20 -1.27
C SER A 120 -13.73 9.42 -0.57
N GLN A 121 -12.64 8.84 -1.09
CA GLN A 121 -11.30 9.04 -0.53
C GLN A 121 -10.78 10.47 -0.78
N LEU A 122 -11.05 11.08 -1.93
CA LEU A 122 -10.72 12.48 -2.19
C LEU A 122 -11.53 13.44 -1.29
N ALA A 123 -12.80 13.13 -1.05
CA ALA A 123 -13.62 13.89 -0.11
C ALA A 123 -13.06 13.80 1.32
N LEU A 124 -12.67 12.59 1.77
CA LEU A 124 -12.04 12.39 3.07
C LEU A 124 -10.69 13.12 3.16
N MET A 125 -9.90 13.12 2.09
CA MET A 125 -8.62 13.85 2.01
C MET A 125 -8.84 15.36 2.21
N ALA A 126 -9.82 15.92 1.53
CA ALA A 126 -10.18 17.34 1.64
C ALA A 126 -10.71 17.70 3.03
N ASP A 127 -11.65 16.89 3.58
CA ASP A 127 -12.24 17.09 4.92
C ASP A 127 -11.19 17.10 6.03
N ARG A 128 -10.19 16.24 5.93
CA ARG A 128 -9.16 16.05 6.96
C ARG A 128 -7.87 16.81 6.68
N GLY A 129 -7.74 17.50 5.57
CA GLY A 129 -6.50 18.14 5.15
C GLY A 129 -5.35 17.12 5.02
N ALA A 130 -5.65 15.92 4.52
CA ALA A 130 -4.68 14.85 4.41
C ALA A 130 -3.86 14.96 3.11
N ASP A 131 -2.58 14.59 3.17
CA ASP A 131 -1.72 14.45 2.00
C ASP A 131 -1.90 13.07 1.35
N VAL A 132 -2.20 12.04 2.15
CA VAL A 132 -2.46 10.66 1.71
C VAL A 132 -3.62 10.07 2.49
N VAL A 133 -4.44 9.26 1.82
CA VAL A 133 -5.50 8.47 2.46
C VAL A 133 -5.36 6.99 2.13
N SER A 134 -5.79 6.16 3.06
CA SER A 134 -6.05 4.72 2.87
C SER A 134 -7.36 4.35 3.56
N SER A 135 -7.79 3.09 3.48
CA SER A 135 -9.05 2.66 4.06
C SER A 135 -8.99 1.26 4.67
N ASN A 136 -10.05 0.90 5.38
CA ASN A 136 -10.36 -0.50 5.64
C ASN A 136 -10.69 -1.22 4.32
N VAL A 137 -10.68 -2.55 4.34
CA VAL A 137 -11.10 -3.38 3.20
C VAL A 137 -12.04 -4.50 3.68
N THR A 138 -12.93 -4.93 2.80
CA THR A 138 -13.69 -6.18 3.00
C THR A 138 -12.95 -7.29 2.27
N SER A 139 -12.37 -8.24 2.98
CA SER A 139 -11.82 -9.44 2.35
C SER A 139 -12.89 -10.48 2.09
N PHE A 140 -12.77 -11.20 0.97
CA PHE A 140 -13.60 -12.36 0.66
C PHE A 140 -12.76 -13.51 0.12
N GLN A 141 -13.15 -14.74 0.43
CA GLN A 141 -12.47 -15.93 -0.06
C GLN A 141 -13.02 -16.32 -1.43
N TRP A 142 -12.11 -16.59 -2.37
CA TRP A 142 -12.45 -17.27 -3.61
C TRP A 142 -12.25 -18.76 -3.44
N LEU A 143 -13.34 -19.52 -3.55
CA LEU A 143 -13.35 -20.97 -3.36
C LEU A 143 -13.31 -21.67 -4.73
N PRO A 144 -12.82 -22.94 -4.77
CA PRO A 144 -12.86 -23.74 -5.99
C PRO A 144 -14.27 -23.80 -6.59
N GLY A 145 -14.35 -23.65 -7.92
CA GLY A 145 -15.63 -23.61 -8.63
C GLY A 145 -16.30 -22.22 -8.65
N GLY A 146 -15.59 -21.15 -8.25
CA GLY A 146 -16.08 -19.78 -8.37
C GLY A 146 -17.02 -19.33 -7.27
N ALA A 147 -17.19 -20.12 -6.21
CA ALA A 147 -18.02 -19.73 -5.07
C ALA A 147 -17.31 -18.67 -4.22
N VAL A 148 -18.08 -17.67 -3.75
CA VAL A 148 -17.60 -16.65 -2.82
C VAL A 148 -17.83 -17.15 -1.39
N GLY A 149 -16.74 -17.27 -0.61
CA GLY A 149 -16.78 -17.67 0.79
C GLY A 149 -17.03 -16.50 1.75
N GLU A 150 -16.56 -16.66 2.99
CA GLU A 150 -16.77 -15.67 4.07
C GLU A 150 -16.21 -14.29 3.68
N ARG A 151 -17.01 -13.25 3.95
CA ARG A 151 -16.57 -11.85 3.89
C ARG A 151 -16.19 -11.37 5.28
N ARG A 152 -15.06 -10.67 5.38
CA ARG A 152 -14.54 -10.17 6.66
C ARG A 152 -13.98 -8.76 6.51
N LEU A 153 -14.39 -7.86 7.41
CA LEU A 153 -13.76 -6.54 7.53
C LEU A 153 -12.33 -6.68 8.05
N ILE A 154 -11.35 -6.17 7.29
CA ILE A 154 -9.97 -5.97 7.74
C ILE A 154 -9.84 -4.51 8.18
N ARG A 155 -9.93 -4.30 9.48
CA ARG A 155 -9.86 -2.96 10.07
C ARG A 155 -8.40 -2.49 10.18
N LYS A 156 -8.10 -1.32 9.60
CA LYS A 156 -6.82 -0.61 9.66
C LYS A 156 -6.93 0.77 10.29
N SER A 157 -8.14 1.29 10.43
CA SER A 157 -8.48 2.63 10.93
C SER A 157 -8.32 2.82 12.44
N GLN A 158 -7.54 1.97 13.12
CA GLN A 158 -7.19 2.22 14.51
C GLN A 158 -6.31 3.49 14.61
N PRO A 159 -6.35 4.22 15.75
CA PRO A 159 -5.57 5.43 15.93
C PRO A 159 -4.07 5.20 15.72
N GLN A 160 -3.47 6.00 14.86
CA GLN A 160 -2.04 5.97 14.57
C GLN A 160 -1.22 6.19 15.86
N ARG A 161 -0.04 5.59 15.91
CA ARG A 161 0.90 5.69 17.02
C ARG A 161 2.15 6.44 16.61
N ALA A 162 2.98 6.76 17.59
CA ALA A 162 4.19 7.55 17.35
C ALA A 162 5.14 6.90 16.35
N TRP A 163 5.22 5.55 16.35
CA TRP A 163 6.17 4.76 15.58
C TRP A 163 5.54 3.54 14.88
N ASP A 164 4.20 3.49 14.73
CA ASP A 164 3.51 2.38 14.07
C ASP A 164 4.01 2.16 12.64
N PHE A 165 4.30 3.23 11.93
CA PHE A 165 4.77 3.21 10.55
C PHE A 165 6.11 2.47 10.35
N LEU A 166 6.92 2.32 11.40
CA LEU A 166 8.14 1.50 11.35
C LEU A 166 7.84 0.00 11.40
N PHE A 167 6.63 -0.41 11.77
CA PHE A 167 6.30 -1.80 12.10
C PHE A 167 5.07 -2.35 11.40
N GLU A 168 4.29 -1.52 10.72
CA GLU A 168 3.10 -1.93 9.97
C GLU A 168 2.71 -0.94 8.89
N ALA A 169 2.05 -1.43 7.82
CA ALA A 169 1.44 -0.63 6.77
C ALA A 169 0.13 0.05 7.22
N ALA A 170 -0.29 1.11 6.56
CA ALA A 170 -1.57 1.77 6.80
C ALA A 170 -2.78 0.95 6.33
N GLY A 171 -2.56 -0.05 5.51
CA GLY A 171 -3.54 -0.95 4.91
C GLY A 171 -2.91 -1.65 3.70
N PRO A 172 -3.65 -2.45 2.93
CA PRO A 172 -3.20 -2.89 1.61
C PRO A 172 -2.91 -1.70 0.71
N GLY A 173 -1.86 -1.80 -0.13
CA GLY A 173 -1.46 -0.74 -1.05
C GLY A 173 -2.60 -0.29 -1.97
N SER A 174 -3.45 -1.22 -2.41
CA SER A 174 -4.63 -0.96 -3.23
C SER A 174 -5.66 0.01 -2.61
N THR A 175 -5.50 0.34 -1.32
CA THR A 175 -6.32 1.39 -0.67
C THR A 175 -5.71 2.79 -0.72
N TYR A 176 -4.46 2.94 -1.18
CA TYR A 176 -3.72 4.20 -1.07
C TYR A 176 -4.08 5.19 -2.18
N VAL A 177 -4.38 6.42 -1.78
CA VAL A 177 -4.54 7.57 -2.67
C VAL A 177 -3.68 8.72 -2.18
N PHE A 178 -2.85 9.25 -3.06
CA PHE A 178 -1.88 10.30 -2.81
C PHE A 178 -2.34 11.62 -3.45
N SER A 179 -2.23 12.72 -2.73
CA SER A 179 -2.35 14.04 -3.34
C SER A 179 -1.18 14.28 -4.31
N PRO A 180 -1.31 15.21 -5.29
CA PRO A 180 -0.21 15.58 -6.18
C PRO A 180 1.06 15.99 -5.41
N LYS A 181 0.91 16.76 -4.34
CA LYS A 181 2.00 17.17 -3.45
C LYS A 181 2.68 15.98 -2.78
N ALA A 182 1.89 15.00 -2.30
CA ALA A 182 2.45 13.83 -1.63
C ALA A 182 3.19 12.93 -2.61
N HIS A 183 2.66 12.73 -3.82
CA HIS A 183 3.32 11.98 -4.88
C HIS A 183 4.67 12.62 -5.22
N GLU A 184 4.71 13.90 -5.54
CA GLU A 184 5.94 14.61 -5.86
C GLU A 184 6.99 14.51 -4.75
N ALA A 185 6.61 14.74 -3.50
CA ALA A 185 7.52 14.67 -2.36
C ALA A 185 8.09 13.25 -2.14
N LEU A 186 7.26 12.22 -2.33
CA LEU A 186 7.69 10.83 -2.18
C LEU A 186 8.58 10.37 -3.32
N VAL A 187 8.31 10.78 -4.57
CA VAL A 187 9.18 10.50 -5.73
C VAL A 187 10.57 11.10 -5.50
N GLN A 188 10.66 12.37 -5.13
CA GLN A 188 11.94 13.05 -4.82
C GLN A 188 12.74 12.29 -3.74
N VAL A 189 12.07 11.78 -2.73
CA VAL A 189 12.74 11.01 -1.66
C VAL A 189 13.21 9.65 -2.18
N LEU A 190 12.38 8.96 -2.97
CA LEU A 190 12.69 7.63 -3.50
C LEU A 190 13.86 7.63 -4.48
N GLU A 191 14.02 8.67 -5.29
CA GLU A 191 15.15 8.83 -6.22
C GLU A 191 16.52 8.79 -5.53
N GLY A 192 16.59 9.22 -4.26
CA GLY A 192 17.81 9.21 -3.45
C GLY A 192 18.04 7.97 -2.61
N LEU A 193 17.20 6.92 -2.77
CA LEU A 193 17.21 5.72 -1.93
C LEU A 193 17.46 4.45 -2.73
N ASP A 194 18.22 3.52 -2.13
CA ASP A 194 18.23 2.12 -2.53
C ASP A 194 17.14 1.38 -1.76
N TYR A 195 16.17 0.85 -2.48
CA TYR A 195 15.06 0.08 -1.95
C TYR A 195 15.04 -1.38 -2.42
N SER A 196 16.15 -1.87 -2.96
CA SER A 196 16.27 -3.24 -3.49
C SER A 196 16.01 -4.34 -2.45
N GLU A 197 16.31 -4.08 -1.17
CA GLU A 197 16.07 -5.01 -0.06
C GLU A 197 14.69 -4.84 0.60
N ILE A 198 13.87 -3.89 0.14
CA ILE A 198 12.53 -3.67 0.68
C ILE A 198 11.58 -4.74 0.17
N GLY A 199 11.00 -5.49 1.09
CA GLY A 199 10.11 -6.60 0.76
C GLY A 199 8.62 -6.25 0.70
N VAL A 200 8.21 -5.04 1.14
CA VAL A 200 6.79 -4.67 1.28
C VAL A 200 6.61 -3.19 0.93
N HIS A 201 6.15 -2.90 -0.29
CA HIS A 201 6.06 -1.54 -0.84
C HIS A 201 5.07 -0.65 -0.09
N ASP A 202 3.88 -1.15 0.25
CA ASP A 202 2.83 -0.39 0.92
C ASP A 202 3.29 0.07 2.30
N TRP A 203 3.91 -0.82 3.07
CA TRP A 203 4.48 -0.45 4.34
C TRP A 203 5.62 0.57 4.20
N TYR A 204 6.51 0.38 3.22
CA TYR A 204 7.64 1.28 3.00
C TYR A 204 7.18 2.70 2.62
N VAL A 205 6.23 2.83 1.69
CA VAL A 205 5.67 4.12 1.27
C VAL A 205 4.96 4.82 2.44
N TYR A 206 4.19 4.07 3.25
CA TYR A 206 3.60 4.62 4.47
C TYR A 206 4.66 5.16 5.44
N ALA A 207 5.73 4.40 5.64
CA ALA A 207 6.82 4.80 6.51
C ALA A 207 7.56 6.05 5.99
N LEU A 208 7.82 6.14 4.69
CA LEU A 208 8.41 7.33 4.07
C LEU A 208 7.52 8.56 4.27
N ALA A 209 6.25 8.46 3.91
CA ALA A 209 5.28 9.55 4.04
C ALA A 209 5.24 10.11 5.48
N ARG A 210 5.14 9.22 6.48
CA ARG A 210 5.13 9.58 7.90
C ARG A 210 6.47 10.17 8.37
N SER A 211 7.57 9.72 7.79
CA SER A 211 8.92 10.20 8.14
C SER A 211 9.19 11.62 7.64
N ILE A 212 8.71 11.97 6.46
CA ILE A 212 8.86 13.32 5.90
C ILE A 212 7.75 14.28 6.32
N GLY A 213 6.87 13.87 7.23
CA GLY A 213 5.85 14.73 7.84
C GLY A 213 4.55 14.87 7.06
N LEU A 214 4.29 14.01 6.04
CA LEU A 214 3.01 14.00 5.36
C LEU A 214 1.89 13.52 6.29
N THR A 215 0.73 14.17 6.17
CA THR A 215 -0.47 13.81 6.91
C THR A 215 -1.15 12.62 6.24
N TRP A 216 -1.24 11.50 6.96
CA TRP A 216 -1.90 10.29 6.49
C TRP A 216 -3.18 10.03 7.28
N VAL A 217 -4.29 9.83 6.60
CA VAL A 217 -5.58 9.46 7.22
C VAL A 217 -5.98 8.05 6.76
N ILE A 218 -6.44 7.23 7.69
CA ILE A 218 -6.96 5.88 7.41
C ILE A 218 -8.47 5.92 7.60
N GLY A 219 -9.24 5.86 6.50
CA GLY A 219 -10.70 5.88 6.49
C GLY A 219 -11.30 4.62 7.12
N GLU A 220 -12.46 4.78 7.73
CA GLU A 220 -13.16 3.68 8.41
C GLU A 220 -13.98 2.83 7.45
N GLU A 221 -14.51 3.43 6.37
CA GLU A 221 -15.31 2.74 5.38
C GLU A 221 -14.41 1.90 4.44
N PRO A 222 -14.75 0.64 4.19
CA PRO A 222 -14.09 -0.15 3.16
C PRO A 222 -14.35 0.46 1.78
N THR A 223 -13.32 0.48 0.93
CA THR A 223 -13.43 1.06 -0.41
C THR A 223 -13.22 0.04 -1.53
N LEU A 224 -12.93 -1.20 -1.16
CA LEU A 224 -12.74 -2.31 -2.10
C LEU A 224 -13.02 -3.67 -1.45
N GLU A 225 -13.33 -4.63 -2.30
CA GLU A 225 -13.41 -6.06 -1.98
C GLU A 225 -12.05 -6.71 -2.27
N TYR A 226 -11.35 -7.12 -1.20
CA TYR A 226 -10.01 -7.69 -1.24
C TYR A 226 -10.09 -9.21 -1.44
N ARG A 227 -9.76 -9.69 -2.63
CA ARG A 227 -9.87 -11.10 -3.00
C ARG A 227 -8.77 -11.93 -2.32
N GLN A 228 -9.17 -13.06 -1.74
CA GLN A 228 -8.27 -14.02 -1.11
C GLN A 228 -8.24 -15.33 -1.89
N HIS A 229 -7.07 -15.68 -2.41
CA HIS A 229 -6.80 -16.91 -3.14
C HIS A 229 -5.37 -17.40 -2.87
N GLY A 230 -5.03 -18.59 -3.33
CA GLY A 230 -3.72 -19.22 -3.03
C GLY A 230 -2.49 -18.50 -3.60
N GLY A 231 -2.69 -17.59 -4.56
CA GLY A 231 -1.63 -16.80 -5.20
C GLY A 231 -1.33 -15.45 -4.56
N ASN A 232 -2.07 -15.00 -3.53
CA ASN A 232 -1.79 -13.71 -2.90
C ASN A 232 -0.40 -13.69 -2.27
N VAL A 233 0.40 -12.66 -2.59
CA VAL A 233 1.74 -12.46 -2.01
C VAL A 233 1.66 -12.20 -0.50
N GLN A 234 0.63 -11.46 -0.09
CA GLN A 234 0.26 -11.28 1.31
C GLN A 234 -1.26 -11.46 1.45
N GLY A 235 -1.71 -12.68 1.76
CA GLY A 235 -3.13 -12.94 2.00
C GLY A 235 -3.68 -12.20 3.23
N ALA A 236 -5.01 -12.04 3.30
CA ALA A 236 -5.67 -11.63 4.53
C ALA A 236 -5.24 -12.60 5.62
N ASN A 237 -4.76 -12.03 6.71
CA ASN A 237 -4.12 -12.69 7.85
C ASN A 237 -5.03 -13.74 8.57
N SER A 238 -5.84 -14.49 7.83
CA SER A 238 -6.82 -15.45 8.31
C SER A 238 -6.46 -16.88 7.85
N GLY A 239 -6.60 -17.81 8.77
CA GLY A 239 -6.28 -19.23 8.56
C GLY A 239 -4.95 -19.66 9.19
N SER A 240 -4.79 -20.97 9.41
CA SER A 240 -3.59 -21.57 10.03
C SER A 240 -2.36 -21.38 9.16
N GLY A 241 -2.46 -21.58 7.85
CA GLY A 241 -1.33 -21.43 6.91
C GLY A 241 -0.77 -20.00 6.85
N ALA A 242 -1.62 -18.97 6.85
CA ALA A 242 -1.17 -17.57 6.89
C ALA A 242 -0.47 -17.21 8.21
N ARG A 243 -0.94 -17.81 9.31
CA ARG A 243 -0.32 -17.66 10.64
C ARG A 243 1.05 -18.32 10.69
N ASP A 244 1.19 -19.51 10.13
CA ASP A 244 2.45 -20.25 10.10
C ASP A 244 3.48 -19.57 9.20
N ALA A 245 3.09 -19.09 8.02
CA ALA A 245 3.95 -18.32 7.11
C ALA A 245 4.46 -17.04 7.77
N ARG A 246 3.60 -16.33 8.52
CA ARG A 246 3.98 -15.13 9.26
C ARG A 246 4.95 -15.45 10.39
N MET A 247 4.70 -16.53 11.12
CA MET A 247 5.60 -16.98 12.18
C MET A 247 6.97 -17.40 11.62
N ALA A 248 7.00 -18.05 10.45
CA ALA A 248 8.24 -18.36 9.75
C ALA A 248 9.02 -17.10 9.35
N LYS A 249 8.34 -16.09 8.75
CA LYS A 249 8.94 -14.77 8.44
C LYS A 249 9.44 -14.03 9.69
N LEU A 250 8.81 -14.22 10.82
CA LEU A 250 9.25 -13.65 12.09
C LEU A 250 10.54 -14.35 12.56
N ARG A 251 10.56 -15.68 12.56
CA ARG A 251 11.69 -16.50 13.05
C ARG A 251 12.93 -16.41 12.16
N ASN A 252 12.77 -16.32 10.84
CA ASN A 252 13.89 -16.19 9.90
C ASN A 252 14.48 -14.76 9.83
N GLY A 253 13.94 -13.83 10.63
CA GLY A 253 14.43 -12.46 10.73
C GLY A 253 13.96 -11.51 9.62
N PHE A 254 13.10 -11.95 8.69
CA PHE A 254 12.58 -11.09 7.63
C PHE A 254 11.97 -9.78 8.18
N TYR A 255 11.02 -9.88 9.11
CA TYR A 255 10.41 -8.68 9.68
C TYR A 255 11.40 -7.80 10.45
N ARG A 256 12.34 -8.40 11.18
CA ARG A 256 13.37 -7.63 11.88
C ARG A 256 14.24 -6.85 10.89
N ASN A 257 14.62 -7.47 9.78
CA ASN A 257 15.39 -6.79 8.74
C ASN A 257 14.57 -5.63 8.13
N GLN A 258 13.29 -5.85 7.81
CA GLN A 258 12.41 -4.79 7.29
C GLN A 258 12.22 -3.65 8.31
N PHE A 259 12.10 -3.93 9.62
CA PHE A 259 12.03 -2.89 10.66
C PHE A 259 13.31 -2.04 10.69
N ILE A 260 14.47 -2.68 10.61
CA ILE A 260 15.78 -2.00 10.59
C ILE A 260 15.93 -1.15 9.34
N LEU A 261 15.66 -1.71 8.15
CA LEU A 261 15.74 -0.98 6.88
C LEU A 261 14.81 0.24 6.88
N THR A 262 13.57 0.05 7.29
CA THR A 262 12.58 1.13 7.39
C THR A 262 13.03 2.22 8.39
N ALA A 263 13.55 1.83 9.56
CA ALA A 263 14.03 2.78 10.57
C ALA A 263 15.29 3.53 10.12
N ARG A 264 16.21 2.87 9.41
CA ARG A 264 17.39 3.51 8.80
C ARG A 264 16.99 4.51 7.72
N THR A 265 16.04 4.13 6.86
CA THR A 265 15.51 5.06 5.85
C THR A 265 14.82 6.24 6.51
N ALA A 266 13.96 6.01 7.52
CA ALA A 266 13.32 7.07 8.29
C ALA A 266 14.35 8.02 8.95
N GLN A 267 15.48 7.50 9.43
CA GLN A 267 16.56 8.31 9.97
C GLN A 267 17.27 9.15 8.90
N LYS A 268 17.41 8.62 7.67
CA LYS A 268 18.06 9.30 6.55
C LYS A 268 17.22 10.45 6.00
N VAL A 269 15.90 10.24 5.83
CA VAL A 269 15.02 11.17 5.12
C VAL A 269 14.07 11.96 6.03
N GLY A 270 13.92 11.55 7.29
CA GLY A 270 12.89 12.08 8.19
C GLY A 270 13.13 13.53 8.60
N THR A 271 12.06 14.31 8.62
CA THR A 271 12.01 15.71 9.07
C THR A 271 11.66 15.80 10.57
N PHE A 272 12.27 14.96 11.38
CA PHE A 272 11.99 14.87 12.81
C PHE A 272 12.69 15.98 13.61
N ASP A 273 11.99 16.49 14.64
CA ASP A 273 12.63 17.29 15.65
C ASP A 273 13.71 16.47 16.41
N GLU A 274 14.59 17.16 17.17
CA GLU A 274 15.68 16.51 17.89
C GLU A 274 15.19 15.42 18.87
N ARG A 275 14.04 15.61 19.53
CA ARG A 275 13.47 14.64 20.47
C ARG A 275 13.08 13.36 19.73
N ARG A 276 12.34 13.49 18.62
CA ARG A 276 11.93 12.35 17.80
C ARG A 276 13.13 11.67 17.13
N ALA A 277 14.10 12.44 16.64
CA ALA A 277 15.34 11.90 16.08
C ALA A 277 16.13 11.08 17.11
N ARG A 278 16.23 11.52 18.36
CA ARG A 278 16.84 10.73 19.45
C ARG A 278 16.05 9.45 19.74
N GLN A 279 14.73 9.51 19.75
CA GLN A 279 13.89 8.32 19.95
C GLN A 279 14.08 7.30 18.82
N LEU A 280 14.13 7.74 17.55
CA LEU A 280 14.36 6.88 16.39
C LEU A 280 15.72 6.19 16.47
N ARG A 281 16.79 6.92 16.82
CA ARG A 281 18.12 6.31 17.03
C ARG A 281 18.10 5.26 18.16
N ALA A 282 17.36 5.51 19.22
CA ALA A 282 17.22 4.53 20.31
C ALA A 282 16.46 3.27 19.83
N ILE A 283 15.35 3.43 19.06
CA ILE A 283 14.61 2.31 18.47
C ILE A 283 15.52 1.50 17.56
N LEU A 284 16.29 2.16 16.68
CA LEU A 284 17.21 1.48 15.79
C LEU A 284 18.26 0.66 16.54
N GLY A 285 18.89 1.24 17.57
CA GLY A 285 19.82 0.50 18.43
C GLY A 285 19.18 -0.69 19.17
N GLU A 286 17.91 -0.56 19.59
CA GLU A 286 17.13 -1.65 20.21
C GLU A 286 16.77 -2.76 19.20
N LEU A 287 16.58 -2.42 17.92
CA LEU A 287 16.32 -3.37 16.83
C LEU A 287 17.60 -4.12 16.40
N GLU A 288 18.71 -3.40 16.26
CA GLU A 288 19.99 -3.96 15.82
C GLU A 288 20.67 -4.81 16.91
N GLY A 289 20.54 -4.42 18.17
CA GLY A 289 21.17 -5.10 19.26
C GLY A 289 20.50 -6.41 19.67
N GLN A 290 21.30 -7.34 20.22
CA GLN A 290 20.85 -8.68 20.65
C GLN A 290 20.74 -8.85 22.16
N GLY A 291 21.29 -7.92 22.94
CA GLY A 291 21.32 -8.02 24.41
C GLY A 291 19.92 -7.94 25.04
N ILE A 292 19.70 -8.69 26.13
CA ILE A 292 18.41 -8.72 26.85
C ILE A 292 17.95 -7.33 27.31
N ALA A 293 18.87 -6.46 27.72
CA ALA A 293 18.53 -5.09 28.11
C ALA A 293 17.93 -4.28 26.97
N LEU A 294 18.40 -4.45 25.73
CA LEU A 294 17.85 -3.77 24.55
C LEU A 294 16.48 -4.35 24.16
N ARG A 295 16.30 -5.67 24.27
CA ARG A 295 15.00 -6.32 24.07
C ARG A 295 13.95 -5.83 25.06
N LEU A 296 14.31 -5.69 26.32
CA LEU A 296 13.42 -5.15 27.36
C LEU A 296 13.10 -3.67 27.12
N ARG A 297 14.07 -2.84 26.71
CA ARG A 297 13.83 -1.44 26.34
C ARG A 297 12.86 -1.34 25.15
N PHE A 298 13.05 -2.15 24.11
CA PHE A 298 12.12 -2.21 23.00
C PHE A 298 10.71 -2.59 23.47
N ALA A 299 10.59 -3.58 24.35
CA ALA A 299 9.30 -4.04 24.84
C ALA A 299 8.51 -2.93 25.57
N LEU A 300 9.18 -1.97 26.23
CA LEU A 300 8.52 -0.82 26.87
C LEU A 300 7.81 0.09 25.85
N ARG A 301 8.13 -0.04 24.56
CA ARG A 301 7.50 0.74 23.47
C ARG A 301 6.22 0.13 22.93
N TRP A 302 5.72 -0.97 23.47
CA TRP A 302 4.60 -1.74 22.93
C TRP A 302 3.36 -0.91 22.56
N ARG A 303 3.10 0.21 23.27
CA ARG A 303 2.00 1.13 22.98
C ARG A 303 2.27 2.11 21.82
N GLN A 304 3.50 2.17 21.33
CA GLN A 304 3.95 3.14 20.33
C GLN A 304 4.20 2.52 18.96
N ILE A 305 4.34 1.18 18.89
CA ILE A 305 4.86 0.45 17.72
C ILE A 305 3.80 -0.21 16.85
N ARG A 306 2.56 -0.34 17.34
CA ARG A 306 1.43 -0.89 16.57
C ARG A 306 0.16 -0.14 16.92
N ARG A 307 -0.74 0.05 15.94
CA ARG A 307 -2.03 0.69 16.16
C ARG A 307 -2.91 -0.15 17.07
N ASP A 308 -2.99 -1.47 16.82
CA ASP A 308 -3.63 -2.41 17.74
C ASP A 308 -2.72 -2.69 18.95
N ARG A 309 -3.28 -2.47 20.16
CA ARG A 309 -2.52 -2.61 21.40
C ARG A 309 -2.08 -4.05 21.67
N MET A 310 -2.93 -5.04 21.35
CA MET A 310 -2.61 -6.45 21.58
C MET A 310 -1.54 -6.93 20.62
N GLU A 311 -1.58 -6.47 19.37
CA GLU A 311 -0.51 -6.76 18.40
C GLU A 311 0.83 -6.10 18.82
N GLY A 312 0.78 -4.89 19.36
CA GLY A 312 1.96 -4.25 19.95
C GLY A 312 2.55 -5.04 21.12
N LEU A 313 1.72 -5.52 22.02
CA LEU A 313 2.15 -6.35 23.16
C LEU A 313 2.73 -7.70 22.68
N LYS A 314 2.09 -8.36 21.72
CA LYS A 314 2.58 -9.62 21.14
C LYS A 314 3.95 -9.44 20.47
N LEU A 315 4.13 -8.37 19.68
CA LEU A 315 5.40 -8.07 19.02
C LEU A 315 6.51 -7.81 20.04
N ALA A 316 6.22 -7.04 21.09
CA ALA A 316 7.14 -6.75 22.19
C ALA A 316 7.52 -8.01 22.95
N ALA A 317 6.55 -8.85 23.30
CA ALA A 317 6.79 -10.12 23.99
C ALA A 317 7.65 -11.07 23.13
N ALA A 318 7.36 -11.19 21.84
CA ALA A 318 8.15 -11.99 20.90
C ALA A 318 9.62 -11.53 20.84
N ARG A 319 9.87 -10.21 20.93
CA ARG A 319 11.25 -9.66 21.00
C ARG A 319 11.96 -10.05 22.29
N VAL A 320 11.31 -9.96 23.44
CA VAL A 320 11.88 -10.37 24.72
C VAL A 320 12.22 -11.86 24.73
N LEU A 321 11.32 -12.69 24.22
CA LEU A 321 11.51 -14.14 24.11
C LEU A 321 12.55 -14.57 23.07
N GLY A 322 13.10 -13.62 22.30
CA GLY A 322 14.12 -13.92 21.29
C GLY A 322 13.58 -14.65 20.06
N VAL A 323 12.30 -14.49 19.74
CA VAL A 323 11.69 -15.07 18.56
C VAL A 323 12.19 -14.38 17.28
N TRP A 324 12.60 -13.10 17.43
CA TRP A 324 13.16 -12.28 16.32
C TRP A 324 14.17 -11.24 16.83
#